data_5e5d63dac59bc0624a95e623c9689f4e
#
_entry.id   5e5d63dac59bc0624a95e623c9689f4e
#
_cell.length_a   1.000
_cell.length_b   1.000
_cell.length_c   1.000
_cell.angle_alpha   90.00
_cell.angle_beta   90.00
_cell.angle_gamma   90.00
#
_symmetry.space_group_name_H-M   'P 1'
#
loop_
_entity.id
_entity.type
_entity.pdbx_description
1 polymer ?
#
loop_
_entity_poly.entity_id
_entity_poly.type
_entity_poly.pdbx_seq_one_letter_code
_entity_poly.pdbx_strand_id
1 'polypeptide(L)'
;SAYGNMPKWAEHNPITFWEAADLYERKNGSTYREYEIALPREMNAEQRLELVEGFIQSEIGSKYPYQFAIHNPKAMDGNDQPHVHLMFNER
;
A
#
# COMPACT_ATOMS: atom_id res chain seq x y z
N SER A 1 -2.19 8.92 0.20
CA SER A 1 -2.18 7.54 -0.27
C SER A 1 -2.12 7.47 -1.79
N ALA A 2 -1.65 6.35 -2.30
CA ALA A 2 -1.55 6.12 -3.74
C ALA A 2 -1.90 4.67 -4.06
N TYR A 3 -2.24 4.42 -5.30
CA TYR A 3 -2.62 3.09 -5.75
C TYR A 3 -2.15 2.90 -7.19
N GLY A 4 -2.12 1.65 -7.63
CA GLY A 4 -1.74 1.35 -9.00
C GLY A 4 -2.17 -0.04 -9.43
N ASN A 5 -2.00 -0.31 -10.72
CA ASN A 5 -2.31 -1.59 -11.36
C ASN A 5 -3.77 -2.01 -11.20
N MET A 6 -4.67 -1.07 -10.98
CA MET A 6 -6.09 -1.36 -10.83
C MET A 6 -6.71 -1.77 -12.17
N PRO A 7 -7.67 -2.71 -12.17
CA PRO A 7 -8.42 -3.01 -13.38
C PRO A 7 -9.24 -1.80 -13.81
N LYS A 8 -9.66 -1.76 -15.08
CA LYS A 8 -10.36 -0.59 -15.63
C LYS A 8 -11.60 -0.20 -14.84
N TRP A 9 -12.34 -1.18 -14.34
CA TRP A 9 -13.57 -0.89 -13.60
C TRP A 9 -13.33 -0.25 -12.23
N ALA A 10 -12.09 -0.24 -11.75
CA ALA A 10 -11.72 0.38 -10.47
C ALA A 10 -10.59 1.40 -10.62
N GLU A 11 -10.26 1.77 -11.84
CA GLU A 11 -9.10 2.61 -12.16
C GLU A 11 -9.10 3.95 -11.45
N HIS A 12 -10.27 4.55 -11.32
CA HIS A 12 -10.40 5.87 -10.69
C HIS A 12 -10.96 5.81 -9.27
N ASN A 13 -11.21 4.61 -8.76
CA ASN A 13 -11.77 4.45 -7.42
C ASN A 13 -11.30 3.13 -6.81
N PRO A 14 -10.15 3.14 -6.12
CA PRO A 14 -9.61 1.92 -5.53
C PRO A 14 -10.52 1.29 -4.49
N ILE A 15 -11.38 2.08 -3.84
CA ILE A 15 -12.32 1.54 -2.87
C ILE A 15 -13.23 0.49 -3.52
N THR A 16 -13.66 0.74 -4.75
CA THR A 16 -14.48 -0.20 -5.51
C THR A 16 -13.75 -1.55 -5.67
N PHE A 17 -12.45 -1.51 -5.96
CA PHE A 17 -11.66 -2.72 -6.08
C PHE A 17 -11.61 -3.49 -4.75
N TRP A 18 -11.31 -2.79 -3.65
CA TRP A 18 -11.15 -3.45 -2.36
C TRP A 18 -12.47 -4.01 -1.85
N GLU A 19 -13.57 -3.33 -2.10
CA GLU A 19 -14.90 -3.85 -1.76
C GLU A 19 -15.22 -5.14 -2.52
N ALA A 20 -14.92 -5.17 -3.81
CA ALA A 20 -15.13 -6.36 -4.63
C ALA A 20 -14.20 -7.50 -4.20
N ALA A 21 -12.94 -7.19 -3.89
CA ALA A 21 -11.98 -8.17 -3.41
C ALA A 21 -12.42 -8.77 -2.08
N ASP A 22 -12.95 -7.96 -1.18
CA ASP A 22 -13.45 -8.41 0.11
C ASP A 22 -14.63 -9.38 -0.05
N LEU A 23 -15.56 -9.06 -0.94
CA LEU A 23 -16.67 -9.95 -1.24
C LEU A 23 -16.20 -11.29 -1.82
N TYR A 24 -15.26 -11.23 -2.74
CA TYR A 24 -14.70 -12.43 -3.34
C TYR A 24 -13.99 -13.30 -2.30
N GLU A 25 -13.23 -12.65 -1.43
CA GLU A 25 -12.50 -13.33 -0.37
C GLU A 25 -13.42 -14.08 0.58
N ARG A 26 -14.53 -13.47 0.98
CA ARG A 26 -15.53 -14.11 1.83
C ARG A 26 -16.09 -15.38 1.20
N LYS A 27 -16.29 -15.33 -0.11
CA LYS A 27 -16.89 -16.45 -0.84
C LYS A 27 -15.89 -17.57 -1.11
N ASN A 28 -14.67 -17.22 -1.46
CA ASN A 28 -13.72 -18.14 -2.07
C ASN A 28 -12.43 -18.33 -1.29
N GLY A 29 -12.30 -17.70 -0.13
CA GLY A 29 -11.08 -17.79 0.66
C GLY A 29 -9.88 -17.13 0.00
N SER A 30 -10.12 -16.21 -0.90
CA SER A 30 -9.08 -15.46 -1.58
C SER A 30 -8.37 -14.55 -0.59
N THR A 31 -7.14 -14.16 -0.88
CA THR A 31 -6.37 -13.34 0.02
C THR A 31 -5.81 -12.11 -0.66
N TYR A 32 -5.79 -11.03 0.08
CA TYR A 32 -4.90 -9.92 -0.21
C TYR A 32 -3.88 -9.85 0.93
N ARG A 33 -2.78 -9.16 0.67
CA ARG A 33 -1.72 -9.04 1.65
C ARG A 33 -1.58 -7.61 2.12
N GLU A 34 -1.29 -7.47 3.40
CA GLU A 34 -1.02 -6.18 4.02
C GLU A 34 0.35 -6.21 4.66
N TYR A 35 1.12 -5.15 4.43
CA TYR A 35 2.41 -4.96 5.09
C TYR A 35 2.45 -3.60 5.76
N GLU A 36 3.01 -3.56 6.94
CA GLU A 36 3.32 -2.31 7.62
C GLU A 36 4.81 -2.30 7.84
N ILE A 37 5.50 -1.35 7.22
CA ILE A 37 6.96 -1.32 7.20
C ILE A 37 7.43 0.02 7.76
N ALA A 38 8.33 -0.04 8.75
CA ALA A 38 8.93 1.16 9.31
C ALA A 38 9.88 1.79 8.29
N LEU A 39 9.84 3.11 8.20
CA LEU A 39 10.68 3.88 7.30
C LEU A 39 11.74 4.65 8.08
N PRO A 40 12.90 4.94 7.45
CA PRO A 40 13.95 5.69 8.14
C PRO A 40 13.49 7.09 8.56
N ARG A 41 13.76 7.45 9.78
CA ARG A 41 13.41 8.78 10.32
C ARG A 41 14.18 9.91 9.64
N GLU A 42 15.38 9.61 9.18
CA GLU A 42 16.29 10.58 8.59
C GLU A 42 15.85 11.08 7.23
N MET A 43 15.00 10.32 6.57
CA MET A 43 14.50 10.67 5.26
C MET A 43 13.40 11.72 5.35
N ASN A 44 13.37 12.64 4.39
CA ASN A 44 12.24 13.55 4.24
C ASN A 44 11.09 12.84 3.52
N ALA A 45 9.95 13.51 3.38
CA ALA A 45 8.75 12.91 2.79
C ALA A 45 8.98 12.44 1.36
N GLU A 46 9.71 13.21 0.57
CA GLU A 46 10.01 12.88 -0.81
C GLU A 46 10.87 11.63 -0.92
N GLN A 47 11.90 11.53 -0.08
CA GLN A 47 12.78 10.37 -0.05
C GLN A 47 12.04 9.11 0.40
N ARG A 48 11.15 9.23 1.35
CA ARG A 48 10.32 8.10 1.80
C ARG A 48 9.42 7.61 0.68
N LEU A 49 8.82 8.53 -0.06
CA LEU A 49 7.98 8.19 -1.19
C LEU A 49 8.77 7.46 -2.27
N GLU A 50 9.95 7.96 -2.60
CA GLU A 50 10.83 7.30 -3.57
C GLU A 50 11.20 5.88 -3.13
N LEU A 51 11.50 5.71 -1.86
CA LEU A 51 11.84 4.38 -1.32
C LEU A 51 10.68 3.42 -1.45
N VAL A 52 9.47 3.86 -1.09
CA VAL A 52 8.27 3.03 -1.19
C VAL A 52 7.96 2.68 -2.64
N GLU A 53 8.03 3.65 -3.53
CA GLU A 53 7.78 3.43 -4.95
C GLU A 53 8.80 2.47 -5.55
N GLY A 54 10.07 2.59 -5.17
CA GLY A 54 11.11 1.67 -5.59
C GLY A 54 10.86 0.25 -5.11
N PHE A 55 10.44 0.10 -3.87
CA PHE A 55 10.08 -1.21 -3.31
C PHE A 55 8.91 -1.82 -4.08
N ILE A 56 7.87 -1.04 -4.34
CA ILE A 56 6.70 -1.52 -5.08
C ILE A 56 7.08 -1.94 -6.49
N GLN A 57 7.89 -1.12 -7.15
CA GLN A 57 8.34 -1.44 -8.52
C GLN A 57 9.14 -2.73 -8.55
N SER A 58 9.99 -2.95 -7.55
CA SER A 58 10.83 -4.14 -7.45
C SER A 58 10.03 -5.40 -7.11
N GLU A 59 9.09 -5.30 -6.17
CA GLU A 59 8.40 -6.47 -5.63
C GLU A 59 7.06 -6.76 -6.31
N ILE A 60 6.36 -5.74 -6.73
CA ILE A 60 5.03 -5.89 -7.32
C ILE A 60 5.07 -5.61 -8.81
N GLY A 61 5.77 -4.55 -9.21
CA GLY A 61 5.84 -4.12 -10.61
C GLY A 61 4.46 -3.81 -11.14
N SER A 62 4.12 -4.39 -12.28
CA SER A 62 2.82 -4.18 -12.92
C SER A 62 1.87 -5.37 -12.72
N LYS A 63 2.25 -6.33 -11.88
CA LYS A 63 1.53 -7.61 -11.78
C LYS A 63 0.23 -7.54 -10.99
N TYR A 64 0.22 -6.79 -9.89
CA TYR A 64 -0.88 -6.86 -8.93
C TYR A 64 -1.40 -5.46 -8.60
N PRO A 65 -2.74 -5.32 -8.42
CA PRO A 65 -3.28 -4.09 -7.86
C PRO A 65 -2.75 -3.83 -6.46
N TYR A 66 -2.47 -2.58 -6.15
CA TYR A 66 -1.95 -2.20 -4.84
C TYR A 66 -2.46 -0.84 -4.42
N GLN A 67 -2.38 -0.58 -3.13
CA GLN A 67 -2.61 0.73 -2.56
C GLN A 67 -1.71 0.89 -1.35
N PHE A 68 -1.14 2.07 -1.16
CA PHE A 68 -0.34 2.34 0.02
C PHE A 68 -0.61 3.72 0.60
N ALA A 69 -0.29 3.87 1.87
CA ALA A 69 -0.33 5.15 2.55
C ALA A 69 0.88 5.24 3.46
N ILE A 70 1.49 6.42 3.51
CA ILE A 70 2.61 6.67 4.40
C ILE A 70 2.08 7.48 5.58
N HIS A 71 2.32 6.97 6.79
CA HIS A 71 1.93 7.62 8.03
C HIS A 71 3.18 8.10 8.77
N ASN A 72 3.06 9.19 9.47
CA ASN A 72 4.18 9.74 10.24
C ASN A 72 3.72 10.18 11.62
N PRO A 73 3.23 9.25 12.46
CA PRO A 73 2.83 9.59 13.82
C PRO A 73 4.05 9.88 14.68
N LYS A 74 3.85 10.60 15.76
CA LYS A 74 4.89 10.82 16.76
C LYS A 74 5.02 9.59 17.63
N ALA A 75 6.25 9.19 17.93
CA ALA A 75 6.53 8.17 18.92
C ALA A 75 6.39 8.75 20.31
N MET A 76 6.45 7.90 21.34
CA MET A 76 6.34 8.34 22.73
C MET A 76 7.44 9.32 23.14
N ASP A 77 8.60 9.25 22.50
CA ASP A 77 9.71 10.16 22.74
C ASP A 77 9.57 11.50 22.00
N GLY A 78 8.45 11.72 21.29
CA GLY A 78 8.21 12.93 20.55
C GLY A 78 8.83 13.00 19.17
N ASN A 79 9.61 12.00 18.79
CA ASN A 79 10.22 11.92 17.47
C ASN A 79 9.28 11.29 16.45
N ASP A 80 9.54 11.54 15.16
CA ASP A 80 8.78 10.95 14.10
C ASP A 80 8.95 9.44 14.06
N GLN A 81 7.91 8.74 13.65
CA GLN A 81 7.95 7.29 13.49
C GLN A 81 7.24 6.92 12.19
N PRO A 82 7.83 7.26 11.03
CA PRO A 82 7.17 7.03 9.76
C PRO A 82 7.10 5.57 9.39
N HIS A 83 5.99 5.20 8.79
CA HIS A 83 5.85 3.85 8.25
C HIS A 83 4.87 3.86 7.08
N VAL A 84 4.99 2.84 6.23
CA VAL A 84 4.08 2.65 5.10
C VAL A 84 3.17 1.47 5.40
N HIS A 85 1.90 1.64 5.05
CA HIS A 85 0.91 0.58 5.06
C HIS A 85 0.59 0.25 3.62
N LEU A 86 0.96 -0.94 3.18
CA LEU A 86 0.82 -1.38 1.80
C LEU A 86 -0.13 -2.57 1.73
N MET A 87 -1.10 -2.46 0.82
CA MET A 87 -2.01 -3.57 0.51
C MET A 87 -1.85 -3.93 -0.97
N PHE A 88 -1.84 -5.21 -1.27
CA PHE A 88 -1.90 -5.66 -2.66
C PHE A 88 -2.62 -7.00 -2.76
N ASN A 89 -3.15 -7.25 -3.95
CA ASN A 89 -3.92 -8.45 -4.23
C ASN A 89 -3.17 -9.29 -5.27
N GLU A 90 -2.86 -10.52 -4.93
CA GLU A 90 -2.07 -11.42 -5.77
C GLU A 90 -2.90 -12.15 -6.84
N ARG A 91 -4.14 -11.76 -7.02
CA ARG A 91 -5.00 -12.43 -8.00
C ARG A 91 -5.25 -11.61 -9.24
#